data_fe41ae3fea87470e5f4cbb89586e5072
#
_entry.id   fe41ae3fea87470e5f4cbb89586e5072
#
_cell.length_a   1.000
_cell.length_b   1.000
_cell.length_c   1.000
_cell.angle_alpha   90.00
_cell.angle_beta   90.00
_cell.angle_gamma   90.00
#
_symmetry.space_group_name_H-M   'P 1'
#
loop_
_entity.id
_entity.type
_entity.pdbx_description
1 polymer ?
#
loop_
_entity_poly.entity_id
_entity_poly.type
_entity_poly.pdbx_seq_one_letter_code
_entity_poly.pdbx_strand_id
1 'polypeptide(L)'
;MTATAKTRRKRVTAIPATKTLRHTADSFSRTIKRRVAAYARVSTEQEEQASSYEAQIDYYTRHIQSRTDWEFAGMYADEGITGTNTRHRQGFKTMIADALAGKIDLILTKSVSRFARNTVDTLTHVRQLKDAGVEVYFEKENIWTLDSKGELLITIMSSLAQEESRSISENVTWGHRKRFADGKVMVPYKSLLGYKKGDDGNLAIDKTQAPTVRRIYARFLEGATPQTIAKELTTDQILTPRGKNIWSASTIRSILSNEKYKGDALLQKSFTTDFLTKTKKTNEGEVPQYYVTGNHEPIIEPETWHIVQSELARRSGKGTTSAHPFATRIKCADCGGWFGRKVWHSNSKYHRYIWRCNNKYKPGYHCTTPHVTEQQIKEAFTQALTERVKDNVTLDHVIRLLDDTVYNTTELETRQAKIAKKMEETVALINQLITENATAVHDPDEYDQRYHQLEQRYQQQEKEHQTITNKIADLITRQAQAKEIHDYLATQPPLEYSDQAWNTLVDYVTVINETQRMFCFKDGL
;
A
#
# COMPACT_ATOMS: atom_id res chain seq x y z
N MET A 1 -40.68 -56.17 -23.49
CA MET A 1 -41.03 -55.07 -24.42
C MET A 1 -40.07 -53.93 -24.14
N THR A 2 -39.02 -53.87 -24.88
CA THR A 2 -37.96 -52.87 -24.72
C THR A 2 -38.19 -51.73 -25.71
N ALA A 3 -38.48 -50.53 -25.18
CA ALA A 3 -38.69 -49.34 -25.97
C ALA A 3 -37.34 -48.74 -26.39
N THR A 4 -37.03 -48.84 -27.65
CA THR A 4 -35.85 -48.20 -28.29
C THR A 4 -36.03 -46.68 -28.40
N ALA A 5 -35.24 -45.91 -27.68
CA ALA A 5 -35.20 -44.46 -27.77
C ALA A 5 -34.62 -44.05 -29.15
N LYS A 6 -35.44 -43.42 -29.99
CA LYS A 6 -35.01 -42.81 -31.26
C LYS A 6 -34.12 -41.57 -30.98
N THR A 7 -32.83 -41.70 -31.21
CA THR A 7 -31.90 -40.58 -31.22
C THR A 7 -32.27 -39.57 -32.32
N ARG A 8 -32.70 -38.38 -31.91
CA ARG A 8 -32.96 -37.26 -32.82
C ARG A 8 -31.65 -36.75 -33.42
N ARG A 9 -31.40 -37.00 -34.70
CA ARG A 9 -30.24 -36.41 -35.42
C ARG A 9 -30.39 -34.90 -35.45
N LYS A 10 -29.37 -34.19 -34.93
CA LYS A 10 -29.27 -32.72 -35.03
C LYS A 10 -29.11 -32.36 -36.51
N ARG A 11 -29.99 -31.52 -37.01
CA ARG A 11 -29.90 -30.98 -38.39
C ARG A 11 -29.18 -29.62 -38.26
N VAL A 12 -27.99 -29.49 -38.81
CA VAL A 12 -27.25 -28.25 -38.89
C VAL A 12 -27.58 -27.61 -40.25
N THR A 13 -28.17 -26.44 -40.22
CA THR A 13 -28.40 -25.62 -41.42
C THR A 13 -27.38 -24.48 -41.39
N ALA A 14 -26.47 -24.42 -42.34
CA ALA A 14 -25.57 -23.31 -42.51
C ALA A 14 -26.36 -22.09 -43.02
N ILE A 15 -26.32 -20.99 -42.31
CA ILE A 15 -26.85 -19.70 -42.74
C ILE A 15 -25.67 -18.98 -43.40
N PRO A 16 -25.71 -18.72 -44.74
CA PRO A 16 -24.63 -17.99 -45.41
C PRO A 16 -24.51 -16.57 -44.84
N ALA A 17 -23.28 -16.07 -44.74
CA ALA A 17 -23.02 -14.71 -44.32
C ALA A 17 -23.69 -13.72 -45.27
N THR A 18 -24.57 -12.87 -44.74
CA THR A 18 -25.32 -11.87 -45.51
C THR A 18 -24.59 -10.53 -45.63
N LYS A 19 -23.47 -10.35 -44.96
CA LYS A 19 -22.59 -9.18 -45.11
C LYS A 19 -21.21 -9.66 -45.47
N THR A 20 -20.80 -9.45 -46.70
CA THR A 20 -19.41 -9.53 -47.14
C THR A 20 -18.63 -8.38 -46.49
N LEU A 21 -17.51 -8.70 -45.88
CA LEU A 21 -16.51 -7.70 -45.53
C LEU A 21 -16.19 -6.91 -46.81
N ARG A 22 -16.17 -5.58 -46.75
CA ARG A 22 -16.00 -4.67 -47.92
C ARG A 22 -14.69 -4.87 -48.71
N HIS A 23 -13.94 -5.92 -48.47
CA HIS A 23 -12.61 -6.20 -49.00
C HIS A 23 -12.53 -7.39 -49.95
N THR A 24 -13.61 -8.13 -50.19
CA THR A 24 -13.64 -9.14 -51.26
C THR A 24 -14.07 -8.49 -52.54
N ALA A 25 -13.20 -8.57 -53.54
CA ALA A 25 -13.26 -7.90 -54.83
C ALA A 25 -14.29 -8.49 -55.78
N ASP A 26 -15.52 -8.74 -55.35
CA ASP A 26 -16.61 -9.12 -56.27
C ASP A 26 -17.94 -8.55 -55.79
N SER A 27 -18.17 -7.28 -56.10
CA SER A 27 -19.53 -6.78 -56.20
C SER A 27 -19.65 -5.82 -57.37
N PHE A 28 -20.13 -6.35 -58.44
CA PHE A 28 -20.71 -5.59 -59.53
C PHE A 28 -21.93 -4.81 -59.01
N SER A 29 -21.71 -3.62 -58.43
CA SER A 29 -22.68 -2.53 -58.37
C SER A 29 -22.14 -1.35 -57.58
N ARG A 30 -21.95 -0.22 -58.24
CA ARG A 30 -21.51 1.10 -57.80
C ARG A 30 -20.18 1.08 -57.05
N THR A 31 -19.13 1.40 -57.74
CA THR A 31 -17.79 1.69 -57.22
C THR A 31 -17.84 2.88 -56.25
N ILE A 32 -18.17 2.64 -54.99
CA ILE A 32 -17.88 3.60 -53.93
C ILE A 32 -16.36 3.59 -53.77
N LYS A 33 -15.71 4.66 -54.23
CA LYS A 33 -14.26 4.82 -54.08
C LYS A 33 -13.89 4.78 -52.59
N ARG A 34 -12.81 4.08 -52.25
CA ARG A 34 -12.26 4.10 -50.89
C ARG A 34 -11.67 5.47 -50.61
N ARG A 35 -12.01 6.06 -49.46
CA ARG A 35 -11.43 7.33 -48.98
C ARG A 35 -10.07 7.04 -48.36
N VAL A 36 -9.01 7.44 -49.04
CA VAL A 36 -7.63 7.11 -48.69
C VAL A 36 -6.90 8.34 -48.18
N ALA A 37 -6.34 8.23 -46.98
CA ALA A 37 -5.46 9.23 -46.41
C ALA A 37 -4.03 8.71 -46.35
N ALA A 38 -3.06 9.62 -46.34
CA ALA A 38 -1.68 9.26 -46.13
C ALA A 38 -1.13 9.92 -44.86
N TYR A 39 -0.20 9.23 -44.17
CA TYR A 39 0.49 9.75 -43.03
C TYR A 39 2.00 9.74 -43.21
N ALA A 40 2.64 10.90 -43.02
CA ALA A 40 4.09 11.06 -43.08
C ALA A 40 4.65 11.64 -41.79
N ARG A 41 5.85 11.15 -41.39
CA ARG A 41 6.61 11.70 -40.27
C ARG A 41 8.06 11.94 -40.69
N VAL A 42 8.54 13.16 -40.56
CA VAL A 42 9.90 13.58 -40.88
C VAL A 42 10.66 13.99 -39.61
N SER A 43 11.97 13.80 -39.60
CA SER A 43 12.87 14.23 -38.53
C SER A 43 13.47 15.61 -38.83
N THR A 44 13.72 16.45 -37.81
CA THR A 44 14.04 17.88 -37.95
C THR A 44 15.53 18.22 -38.08
N GLU A 45 16.44 17.27 -38.42
CA GLU A 45 17.87 17.53 -38.18
C GLU A 45 18.70 18.11 -39.34
N GLN A 46 18.16 18.32 -40.56
CA GLN A 46 18.94 19.03 -41.61
C GLN A 46 18.03 19.57 -42.75
N GLU A 47 18.48 20.64 -43.45
CA GLU A 47 17.82 21.31 -44.60
C GLU A 47 17.51 20.36 -45.78
N GLU A 48 18.22 19.25 -45.94
CA GLU A 48 17.96 18.20 -46.92
C GLU A 48 16.63 17.45 -46.69
N GLN A 49 16.00 17.62 -45.52
CA GLN A 49 14.77 16.89 -45.14
C GLN A 49 13.49 17.66 -45.46
N ALA A 50 13.53 18.96 -45.65
CA ALA A 50 12.36 19.73 -46.15
C ALA A 50 12.01 19.28 -47.56
N SER A 51 13.00 19.06 -48.44
CA SER A 51 12.80 18.49 -49.76
C SER A 51 12.27 17.04 -49.71
N SER A 52 12.65 16.25 -48.71
CA SER A 52 12.13 14.90 -48.47
C SER A 52 10.68 14.87 -47.98
N TYR A 53 10.25 15.90 -47.25
CA TYR A 53 8.88 16.03 -46.77
C TYR A 53 7.91 16.36 -47.87
N GLU A 54 8.21 17.40 -48.67
CA GLU A 54 7.43 17.77 -49.85
C GLU A 54 7.38 16.63 -50.87
N ALA A 55 8.49 15.93 -51.09
CA ALA A 55 8.53 14.78 -51.97
C ALA A 55 7.64 13.62 -51.48
N GLN A 56 7.52 13.38 -50.16
CA GLN A 56 6.62 12.36 -49.64
C GLN A 56 5.15 12.76 -49.80
N ILE A 57 4.82 14.03 -49.57
CA ILE A 57 3.47 14.55 -49.80
C ILE A 57 3.07 14.39 -51.28
N ASP A 58 3.94 14.83 -52.18
CA ASP A 58 3.71 14.74 -53.62
C ASP A 58 3.59 13.28 -54.08
N TYR A 59 4.48 12.40 -53.59
CA TYR A 59 4.43 10.96 -53.87
C TYR A 59 3.09 10.34 -53.46
N TYR A 60 2.66 10.49 -52.21
CA TYR A 60 1.41 9.88 -51.74
C TYR A 60 0.19 10.51 -52.42
N THR A 61 0.20 11.80 -52.62
CA THR A 61 -0.91 12.49 -53.34
C THR A 61 -1.07 11.94 -54.75
N ARG A 62 0.02 11.88 -55.53
CA ARG A 62 0.00 11.29 -56.87
C ARG A 62 -0.34 9.81 -56.87
N HIS A 63 0.22 9.04 -55.90
CA HIS A 63 -0.06 7.62 -55.78
C HIS A 63 -1.54 7.33 -55.52
N ILE A 64 -2.18 8.08 -54.64
CA ILE A 64 -3.61 7.92 -54.35
C ILE A 64 -4.45 8.37 -55.56
N GLN A 65 -4.13 9.49 -56.17
CA GLN A 65 -4.88 10.05 -57.30
C GLN A 65 -4.72 9.22 -58.59
N SER A 66 -3.63 8.48 -58.73
CA SER A 66 -3.44 7.61 -59.91
C SER A 66 -4.35 6.39 -59.93
N ARG A 67 -4.98 6.06 -58.80
CA ARG A 67 -5.88 4.92 -58.67
C ARG A 67 -7.34 5.33 -58.90
N THR A 68 -8.04 4.61 -59.75
CA THR A 68 -9.45 4.88 -60.11
C THR A 68 -10.43 4.48 -59.01
N ASP A 69 -10.04 3.53 -58.15
CA ASP A 69 -10.80 2.96 -57.04
C ASP A 69 -10.61 3.73 -55.70
N TRP A 70 -9.73 4.74 -55.69
CA TRP A 70 -9.44 5.55 -54.52
C TRP A 70 -9.92 6.99 -54.66
N GLU A 71 -10.30 7.58 -53.50
CA GLU A 71 -10.62 9.00 -53.34
C GLU A 71 -9.66 9.59 -52.32
N PHE A 72 -9.02 10.69 -52.63
CA PHE A 72 -8.08 11.35 -51.72
C PHE A 72 -8.83 12.01 -50.56
N ALA A 73 -8.68 11.47 -49.35
CA ALA A 73 -9.33 11.97 -48.13
C ALA A 73 -8.48 12.99 -47.36
N GLY A 74 -7.15 13.00 -47.57
CA GLY A 74 -6.28 13.96 -46.93
C GLY A 74 -4.83 13.47 -46.74
N MET A 75 -3.95 14.45 -46.50
CA MET A 75 -2.56 14.20 -46.10
C MET A 75 -2.36 14.70 -44.68
N TYR A 76 -1.90 13.82 -43.81
CA TYR A 76 -1.59 14.13 -42.40
C TYR A 76 -0.09 14.01 -42.18
N ALA A 77 0.47 15.00 -41.51
CA ALA A 77 1.91 15.00 -41.29
C ALA A 77 2.26 15.59 -39.95
N ASP A 78 3.32 15.06 -39.36
CA ASP A 78 3.92 15.59 -38.14
C ASP A 78 5.43 15.78 -38.35
N GLU A 79 5.94 16.97 -38.00
CA GLU A 79 7.36 17.23 -37.93
C GLU A 79 7.97 16.52 -36.70
N GLY A 80 9.07 15.81 -36.91
CA GLY A 80 9.73 15.03 -35.88
C GLY A 80 10.47 15.91 -34.89
N ILE A 81 9.90 16.22 -33.77
CA ILE A 81 10.58 16.79 -32.60
C ILE A 81 11.18 15.66 -31.76
N THR A 82 12.39 15.90 -31.22
CA THR A 82 13.19 14.98 -30.38
C THR A 82 12.44 14.12 -29.39
N GLY A 83 12.85 12.92 -29.25
CA GLY A 83 12.56 11.68 -28.56
C GLY A 83 11.57 11.56 -27.40
N THR A 84 11.06 12.58 -26.72
CA THR A 84 10.42 12.40 -25.39
C THR A 84 9.03 13.04 -25.18
N ASN A 85 8.46 13.79 -26.12
CA ASN A 85 7.21 14.51 -25.85
C ASN A 85 6.08 14.14 -26.81
N THR A 86 5.10 13.36 -26.32
CA THR A 86 3.89 12.90 -27.06
C THR A 86 2.85 14.01 -27.29
N ARG A 87 3.04 15.22 -26.78
CA ARG A 87 2.06 16.31 -26.84
C ARG A 87 1.91 16.98 -28.21
N HIS A 88 2.79 16.75 -29.17
CA HIS A 88 2.88 17.51 -30.43
C HIS A 88 2.61 16.71 -31.72
N ARG A 89 1.91 15.55 -31.66
CA ARG A 89 1.47 14.81 -32.86
C ARG A 89 0.04 15.18 -33.25
N GLN A 90 -0.13 16.43 -33.63
CA GLN A 90 -1.49 16.93 -33.97
C GLN A 90 -2.02 16.31 -35.27
N GLY A 91 -1.16 16.15 -36.28
CA GLY A 91 -1.51 15.51 -37.53
C GLY A 91 -1.97 14.06 -37.34
N PHE A 92 -1.21 13.27 -36.56
CA PHE A 92 -1.61 11.89 -36.25
C PHE A 92 -2.92 11.81 -35.47
N LYS A 93 -3.12 12.65 -34.47
CA LYS A 93 -4.35 12.67 -33.67
C LYS A 93 -5.57 13.05 -34.50
N THR A 94 -5.42 14.04 -35.38
CA THR A 94 -6.49 14.46 -36.29
C THR A 94 -6.82 13.33 -37.26
N MET A 95 -5.80 12.66 -37.84
CA MET A 95 -6.01 11.51 -38.73
C MET A 95 -6.80 10.39 -38.03
N ILE A 96 -6.41 10.01 -36.82
CA ILE A 96 -7.12 8.97 -36.03
C ILE A 96 -8.57 9.40 -35.76
N ALA A 97 -8.79 10.66 -35.35
CA ALA A 97 -10.14 11.18 -35.11
C ALA A 97 -11.01 11.16 -36.37
N ASP A 98 -10.47 11.58 -37.51
CA ASP A 98 -11.19 11.58 -38.79
C ASP A 98 -11.46 10.15 -39.29
N ALA A 99 -10.53 9.22 -39.07
CA ALA A 99 -10.73 7.81 -39.38
C ALA A 99 -11.85 7.18 -38.51
N LEU A 100 -11.83 7.43 -37.21
CA LEU A 100 -12.89 6.95 -36.31
C LEU A 100 -14.24 7.62 -36.57
N ALA A 101 -14.26 8.85 -37.06
CA ALA A 101 -15.47 9.54 -37.52
C ALA A 101 -15.99 9.01 -38.88
N GLY A 102 -15.35 8.00 -39.45
CA GLY A 102 -15.75 7.39 -40.72
C GLY A 102 -15.48 8.24 -41.96
N LYS A 103 -14.52 9.18 -41.91
CA LYS A 103 -14.11 9.99 -43.06
C LYS A 103 -13.00 9.32 -43.89
N ILE A 104 -12.31 8.33 -43.33
CA ILE A 104 -11.19 7.62 -43.93
C ILE A 104 -11.48 6.13 -43.89
N ASP A 105 -11.25 5.42 -44.98
CA ASP A 105 -11.41 3.97 -45.08
C ASP A 105 -10.04 3.25 -45.11
N LEU A 106 -8.97 3.95 -45.55
CA LEU A 106 -7.62 3.42 -45.67
C LEU A 106 -6.60 4.49 -45.35
N ILE A 107 -5.60 4.12 -44.57
CA ILE A 107 -4.44 4.95 -44.23
C ILE A 107 -3.18 4.33 -44.85
N LEU A 108 -2.45 5.11 -45.65
CA LEU A 108 -1.15 4.72 -46.21
C LEU A 108 -0.04 5.32 -45.36
N THR A 109 0.94 4.54 -44.98
CA THR A 109 2.14 5.01 -44.26
C THR A 109 3.37 4.20 -44.65
N LYS A 110 4.54 4.83 -44.58
CA LYS A 110 5.79 4.24 -45.08
C LYS A 110 6.21 2.97 -44.29
N SER A 111 5.98 2.94 -42.96
CA SER A 111 6.36 1.81 -42.13
C SER A 111 5.68 1.84 -40.77
N VAL A 112 5.65 0.70 -40.09
CA VAL A 112 5.18 0.57 -38.70
C VAL A 112 5.89 1.55 -37.76
N SER A 113 7.21 1.73 -37.89
CA SER A 113 8.01 2.64 -37.07
C SER A 113 7.71 4.13 -37.33
N ARG A 114 7.15 4.48 -38.48
CA ARG A 114 6.71 5.84 -38.80
C ARG A 114 5.29 6.11 -38.33
N PHE A 115 4.47 5.09 -38.25
CA PHE A 115 3.08 5.20 -37.79
C PHE A 115 3.02 5.57 -36.27
N ALA A 116 3.73 4.86 -35.42
CA ALA A 116 3.79 5.21 -34.00
C ALA A 116 5.20 5.09 -33.41
N ARG A 117 5.40 5.62 -32.19
CA ARG A 117 6.72 5.74 -31.55
C ARG A 117 7.17 4.48 -30.81
N ASN A 118 6.23 3.73 -30.28
CA ASN A 118 6.47 2.49 -29.57
C ASN A 118 5.46 1.42 -29.98
N THR A 119 5.74 0.22 -29.61
CA THR A 119 4.94 -0.97 -29.96
C THR A 119 3.53 -0.90 -29.35
N VAL A 120 3.39 -0.36 -28.15
CA VAL A 120 2.10 -0.26 -27.44
C VAL A 120 1.17 0.74 -28.11
N ASP A 121 1.67 1.93 -28.47
CA ASP A 121 0.87 2.96 -29.14
C ASP A 121 0.44 2.47 -30.54
N THR A 122 1.36 1.85 -31.28
CA THR A 122 1.05 1.28 -32.60
C THR A 122 -0.07 0.25 -32.49
N LEU A 123 0.05 -0.69 -31.57
CA LEU A 123 -0.94 -1.75 -31.36
C LEU A 123 -2.31 -1.18 -30.97
N THR A 124 -2.34 -0.20 -30.07
CA THR A 124 -3.57 0.43 -29.59
C THR A 124 -4.33 1.09 -30.74
N HIS A 125 -3.63 1.89 -31.54
CA HIS A 125 -4.27 2.61 -32.64
C HIS A 125 -4.63 1.70 -33.80
N VAL A 126 -3.80 0.70 -34.14
CA VAL A 126 -4.12 -0.28 -35.18
C VAL A 126 -5.38 -1.08 -34.80
N ARG A 127 -5.53 -1.49 -33.55
CA ARG A 127 -6.75 -2.17 -33.06
C ARG A 127 -7.97 -1.26 -33.13
N GLN A 128 -7.88 -0.02 -32.66
CA GLN A 128 -8.98 0.95 -32.75
C GLN A 128 -9.45 1.18 -34.16
N LEU A 129 -8.51 1.34 -35.10
CA LEU A 129 -8.82 1.52 -36.51
C LEU A 129 -9.47 0.27 -37.14
N LYS A 130 -8.93 -0.92 -36.79
CA LYS A 130 -9.51 -2.19 -37.25
C LYS A 130 -10.93 -2.39 -36.75
N ASP A 131 -11.19 -2.10 -35.46
CA ASP A 131 -12.54 -2.19 -34.87
C ASP A 131 -13.52 -1.23 -35.55
N ALA A 132 -13.03 -0.08 -36.02
CA ALA A 132 -13.80 0.89 -36.82
C ALA A 132 -13.91 0.53 -38.32
N GLY A 133 -13.28 -0.57 -38.76
CA GLY A 133 -13.27 -1.01 -40.16
C GLY A 133 -12.33 -0.19 -41.04
N VAL A 134 -11.40 0.55 -40.47
CA VAL A 134 -10.38 1.35 -41.20
C VAL A 134 -9.11 0.52 -41.33
N GLU A 135 -8.63 0.36 -42.55
CA GLU A 135 -7.41 -0.38 -42.86
C GLU A 135 -6.18 0.51 -42.84
N VAL A 136 -5.04 -0.05 -42.42
CA VAL A 136 -3.75 0.63 -42.53
C VAL A 136 -2.83 -0.22 -43.41
N TYR A 137 -2.17 0.41 -44.36
CA TYR A 137 -1.16 -0.20 -45.20
C TYR A 137 0.23 0.32 -44.86
N PHE A 138 1.08 -0.59 -44.43
CA PHE A 138 2.49 -0.35 -44.15
C PHE A 138 3.33 -0.71 -45.40
N GLU A 139 3.75 0.32 -46.14
CA GLU A 139 4.37 0.17 -47.45
C GLU A 139 5.68 -0.65 -47.39
N LYS A 140 6.58 -0.30 -46.47
CA LYS A 140 7.89 -0.97 -46.32
C LYS A 140 7.77 -2.44 -46.00
N GLU A 141 6.86 -2.80 -45.10
CA GLU A 141 6.62 -4.15 -44.64
C GLU A 141 5.67 -4.91 -45.58
N ASN A 142 4.99 -4.23 -46.51
CA ASN A 142 3.95 -4.75 -47.41
C ASN A 142 2.86 -5.51 -46.62
N ILE A 143 2.31 -4.85 -45.61
CA ILE A 143 1.29 -5.41 -44.70
C ILE A 143 0.04 -4.55 -44.71
N TRP A 144 -1.10 -5.20 -44.91
CA TRP A 144 -2.45 -4.68 -44.75
C TRP A 144 -3.01 -5.14 -43.40
N THR A 145 -3.54 -4.23 -42.56
CA THR A 145 -3.94 -4.57 -41.19
C THR A 145 -5.23 -5.41 -41.12
N LEU A 146 -5.99 -5.50 -42.15
CA LEU A 146 -7.22 -6.31 -42.20
C LEU A 146 -7.01 -7.69 -42.86
N ASP A 147 -5.83 -8.00 -43.38
CA ASP A 147 -5.49 -9.31 -43.94
C ASP A 147 -4.88 -10.25 -42.87
N SER A 148 -4.59 -11.50 -43.26
CA SER A 148 -3.97 -12.51 -42.37
C SER A 148 -2.55 -12.13 -41.92
N LYS A 149 -1.79 -11.37 -42.72
CA LYS A 149 -0.47 -10.86 -42.34
C LYS A 149 -0.60 -9.76 -41.30
N GLY A 150 -1.66 -8.94 -41.38
CA GLY A 150 -2.01 -7.94 -40.40
C GLY A 150 -2.34 -8.57 -39.04
N GLU A 151 -3.07 -9.69 -39.01
CA GLU A 151 -3.33 -10.45 -37.77
C GLU A 151 -2.04 -10.95 -37.10
N LEU A 152 -1.15 -11.53 -37.92
CA LEU A 152 0.15 -11.98 -37.43
C LEU A 152 0.98 -10.81 -36.87
N LEU A 153 1.02 -9.68 -37.57
CA LEU A 153 1.70 -8.47 -37.11
C LEU A 153 1.14 -7.99 -35.76
N ILE A 154 -0.18 -7.89 -35.63
CA ILE A 154 -0.84 -7.48 -34.39
C ILE A 154 -0.50 -8.44 -33.24
N THR A 155 -0.43 -9.73 -33.51
CA THR A 155 -0.08 -10.75 -32.50
C THR A 155 1.36 -10.61 -32.05
N ILE A 156 2.32 -10.49 -32.98
CA ILE A 156 3.74 -10.29 -32.67
C ILE A 156 3.95 -8.98 -31.90
N MET A 157 3.32 -7.89 -32.35
CA MET A 157 3.42 -6.60 -31.67
C MET A 157 2.81 -6.64 -30.29
N SER A 158 1.74 -7.41 -30.07
CA SER A 158 1.14 -7.61 -28.76
C SER A 158 2.11 -8.26 -27.79
N SER A 159 2.78 -9.32 -28.24
CA SER A 159 3.78 -10.03 -27.43
C SER A 159 4.99 -9.15 -27.12
N LEU A 160 5.50 -8.40 -28.10
CA LEU A 160 6.60 -7.46 -27.90
C LEU A 160 6.22 -6.31 -26.94
N ALA A 161 5.01 -5.77 -27.06
CA ALA A 161 4.53 -4.70 -26.17
C ALA A 161 4.37 -5.20 -24.72
N GLN A 162 3.94 -6.43 -24.54
CA GLN A 162 3.87 -7.06 -23.21
C GLN A 162 5.27 -7.25 -22.61
N GLU A 163 6.22 -7.74 -23.39
CA GLU A 163 7.59 -7.95 -22.93
C GLU A 163 8.32 -6.64 -22.64
N GLU A 164 8.12 -5.60 -23.46
CA GLU A 164 8.63 -4.26 -23.19
C GLU A 164 8.07 -3.69 -21.86
N SER A 165 6.75 -3.81 -21.65
CA SER A 165 6.09 -3.38 -20.42
C SER A 165 6.60 -4.16 -19.20
N ARG A 166 6.83 -5.47 -19.35
CA ARG A 166 7.41 -6.33 -18.31
C ARG A 166 8.83 -5.89 -17.97
N SER A 167 9.69 -5.74 -18.96
CA SER A 167 11.09 -5.33 -18.79
C SER A 167 11.20 -3.96 -18.09
N ILE A 168 10.38 -2.98 -18.49
CA ILE A 168 10.32 -1.67 -17.83
C ILE A 168 9.90 -1.83 -16.36
N SER A 169 8.88 -2.64 -16.07
CA SER A 169 8.40 -2.88 -14.71
C SER A 169 9.46 -3.56 -13.85
N GLU A 170 10.17 -4.56 -14.37
CA GLU A 170 11.26 -5.26 -13.69
C GLU A 170 12.44 -4.33 -13.41
N ASN A 171 12.86 -3.52 -14.37
CA ASN A 171 13.94 -2.53 -14.21
C ASN A 171 13.60 -1.46 -13.16
N VAL A 172 12.37 -0.94 -13.17
CA VAL A 172 11.89 0.01 -12.15
C VAL A 172 11.88 -0.65 -10.77
N THR A 173 11.37 -1.87 -10.67
CA THR A 173 11.33 -2.64 -9.42
C THR A 173 12.74 -2.92 -8.89
N TRP A 174 13.66 -3.35 -9.75
CA TRP A 174 15.06 -3.55 -9.41
C TRP A 174 15.72 -2.24 -8.91
N GLY A 175 15.52 -1.13 -9.61
CA GLY A 175 16.02 0.17 -9.20
C GLY A 175 15.45 0.67 -7.86
N HIS A 176 14.19 0.34 -7.55
CA HIS A 176 13.60 0.61 -6.24
C HIS A 176 14.23 -0.27 -5.15
N ARG A 177 14.36 -1.59 -5.37
CA ARG A 177 14.97 -2.53 -4.42
C ARG A 177 16.41 -2.16 -4.10
N LYS A 178 17.21 -1.80 -5.11
CA LYS A 178 18.59 -1.33 -4.91
C LYS A 178 18.65 -0.09 -4.01
N ARG A 179 17.79 0.90 -4.28
CA ARG A 179 17.72 2.12 -3.43
C ARG A 179 17.29 1.80 -2.01
N PHE A 180 16.37 0.84 -1.82
CA PHE A 180 15.94 0.40 -0.50
C PHE A 180 17.06 -0.32 0.25
N ALA A 181 17.83 -1.17 -0.42
CA ALA A 181 19.02 -1.81 0.15
C ALA A 181 20.09 -0.79 0.54
N ASP A 182 20.22 0.30 -0.22
CA ASP A 182 21.11 1.42 0.09
C ASP A 182 20.56 2.35 1.21
N GLY A 183 19.41 2.02 1.83
CA GLY A 183 18.77 2.82 2.87
C GLY A 183 18.19 4.15 2.39
N LYS A 184 18.07 4.38 1.09
CA LYS A 184 17.55 5.64 0.53
C LYS A 184 16.03 5.70 0.66
N VAL A 185 15.57 6.52 1.60
CA VAL A 185 14.14 6.69 1.90
C VAL A 185 13.52 7.71 0.94
N MET A 186 12.50 7.27 0.21
CA MET A 186 11.68 8.15 -0.61
C MET A 186 10.25 8.18 -0.08
N VAL A 187 9.73 9.38 0.19
CA VAL A 187 8.39 9.57 0.73
C VAL A 187 7.58 10.56 -0.11
N PRO A 188 6.27 10.39 -0.20
CA PRO A 188 5.39 11.40 -0.79
C PRO A 188 5.16 12.52 0.23
N TYR A 189 6.04 13.53 0.27
CA TYR A 189 6.00 14.64 1.24
C TYR A 189 4.61 15.29 1.37
N LYS A 190 3.86 15.42 0.27
CA LYS A 190 2.49 16.00 0.25
C LYS A 190 1.48 15.24 1.11
N SER A 191 1.76 14.00 1.50
CA SER A 191 0.86 13.17 2.30
C SER A 191 1.41 12.77 3.66
N LEU A 192 2.60 13.24 4.03
CA LEU A 192 3.25 13.00 5.32
C LEU A 192 3.21 14.29 6.15
N LEU A 193 2.32 14.33 7.13
CA LEU A 193 2.15 15.49 8.02
C LEU A 193 3.39 15.69 8.89
N GLY A 194 3.79 16.95 9.09
CA GLY A 194 4.88 17.30 10.00
C GLY A 194 6.28 17.21 9.40
N TYR A 195 6.42 16.68 8.19
CA TYR A 195 7.70 16.61 7.49
C TYR A 195 7.64 17.28 6.11
N LYS A 196 8.73 17.91 5.73
CA LYS A 196 8.99 18.47 4.41
C LYS A 196 10.30 17.93 3.84
N LYS A 197 10.56 18.19 2.56
CA LYS A 197 11.85 17.87 1.95
C LYS A 197 12.90 18.84 2.47
N GLY A 198 13.95 18.32 3.07
CA GLY A 198 15.13 19.09 3.47
C GLY A 198 16.04 19.42 2.27
N ASP A 199 17.01 20.30 2.49
CA ASP A 199 17.97 20.73 1.47
C ASP A 199 18.90 19.58 1.05
N ASP A 200 19.14 18.63 1.95
CA ASP A 200 19.87 17.37 1.71
C ASP A 200 19.03 16.30 0.99
N GLY A 201 17.77 16.58 0.72
CA GLY A 201 16.82 15.65 0.10
C GLY A 201 16.16 14.67 1.06
N ASN A 202 16.51 14.68 2.36
CA ASN A 202 15.95 13.86 3.41
C ASN A 202 14.69 14.48 4.03
N LEU A 203 14.11 13.80 5.03
CA LEU A 203 12.99 14.32 5.80
C LEU A 203 13.49 15.39 6.80
N ALA A 204 12.95 16.59 6.71
CA ALA A 204 13.15 17.67 7.66
C ALA A 204 11.82 18.03 8.34
N ILE A 205 11.86 18.38 9.64
CA ILE A 205 10.66 18.72 10.40
C ILE A 205 10.04 20.01 9.85
N ASP A 206 8.74 19.96 9.56
CA ASP A 206 7.93 21.14 9.28
C ASP A 206 7.42 21.74 10.60
N LYS A 207 8.02 22.86 11.01
CA LYS A 207 7.69 23.53 12.27
C LYS A 207 6.23 23.97 12.40
N THR A 208 5.53 24.13 11.29
CA THR A 208 4.10 24.53 11.28
C THR A 208 3.17 23.34 11.49
N GLN A 209 3.55 22.15 10.99
CA GLN A 209 2.73 20.94 11.02
C GLN A 209 3.10 19.99 12.18
N ALA A 210 4.35 20.00 12.63
CA ALA A 210 4.82 19.13 13.71
C ALA A 210 4.02 19.26 15.02
N PRO A 211 3.57 20.46 15.44
CA PRO A 211 2.72 20.60 16.63
C PRO A 211 1.40 19.80 16.52
N THR A 212 0.81 19.72 15.34
CA THR A 212 -0.40 18.91 15.12
C THR A 212 -0.13 17.43 15.33
N VAL A 213 1.03 16.92 14.88
CA VAL A 213 1.44 15.53 15.11
C VAL A 213 1.61 15.26 16.60
N ARG A 214 2.36 16.12 17.31
CA ARG A 214 2.54 16.01 18.78
C ARG A 214 1.21 16.04 19.51
N ARG A 215 0.29 16.93 19.12
CA ARG A 215 -1.06 16.98 19.68
C ARG A 215 -1.84 15.67 19.47
N ILE A 216 -1.77 15.05 18.29
CA ILE A 216 -2.43 13.76 18.01
C ILE A 216 -1.94 12.68 18.98
N TYR A 217 -0.62 12.59 19.19
CA TYR A 217 -0.01 11.63 20.10
C TYR A 217 -0.39 11.92 21.57
N ALA A 218 -0.29 13.17 22.02
CA ALA A 218 -0.68 13.58 23.37
C ALA A 218 -2.16 13.26 23.66
N ARG A 219 -3.07 13.65 22.78
CA ARG A 219 -4.50 13.37 22.93
C ARG A 219 -4.82 11.87 22.98
N PHE A 220 -4.07 11.07 22.20
CA PHE A 220 -4.24 9.62 22.22
C PHE A 220 -3.78 9.02 23.56
N LEU A 221 -2.67 9.48 24.11
CA LEU A 221 -2.16 9.07 25.42
C LEU A 221 -3.08 9.51 26.56
N GLU A 222 -3.71 10.68 26.45
CA GLU A 222 -4.76 11.15 27.38
C GLU A 222 -6.04 10.29 27.32
N GLY A 223 -6.10 9.30 26.42
CA GLY A 223 -7.21 8.35 26.33
C GLY A 223 -8.21 8.63 25.22
N ALA A 224 -8.05 9.71 24.47
CA ALA A 224 -8.94 10.02 23.34
C ALA A 224 -8.91 8.91 22.28
N THR A 225 -10.06 8.64 21.65
CA THR A 225 -10.12 7.70 20.53
C THR A 225 -9.68 8.38 19.23
N PRO A 226 -9.18 7.61 18.23
CA PRO A 226 -8.89 8.17 16.91
C PRO A 226 -10.08 8.92 16.29
N GLN A 227 -11.32 8.50 16.59
CA GLN A 227 -12.54 9.16 16.14
C GLN A 227 -12.73 10.53 16.82
N THR A 228 -12.48 10.60 18.12
CA THR A 228 -12.57 11.83 18.90
C THR A 228 -11.53 12.84 18.43
N ILE A 229 -10.27 12.41 18.27
CA ILE A 229 -9.17 13.25 17.78
C ILE A 229 -9.48 13.79 16.37
N ALA A 230 -9.98 12.94 15.47
CA ALA A 230 -10.37 13.34 14.13
C ALA A 230 -11.47 14.43 14.16
N LYS A 231 -12.44 14.29 15.05
CA LYS A 231 -13.52 15.26 15.24
C LYS A 231 -13.00 16.60 15.79
N GLU A 232 -12.12 16.56 16.79
CA GLU A 232 -11.48 17.76 17.36
C GLU A 232 -10.72 18.54 16.29
N LEU A 233 -9.82 17.86 15.53
CA LEU A 233 -9.04 18.50 14.48
C LEU A 233 -9.91 19.08 13.35
N THR A 234 -11.03 18.41 13.04
CA THR A 234 -12.01 18.90 12.06
C THR A 234 -12.72 20.16 12.57
N THR A 235 -13.12 20.18 13.84
CA THR A 235 -13.78 21.34 14.49
C THR A 235 -12.84 22.53 14.55
N ASP A 236 -11.55 22.28 14.84
CA ASP A 236 -10.51 23.32 14.90
C ASP A 236 -10.03 23.76 13.51
N GLN A 237 -10.66 23.28 12.44
CA GLN A 237 -10.35 23.60 11.03
C GLN A 237 -8.90 23.33 10.61
N ILE A 238 -8.23 22.41 11.28
CA ILE A 238 -6.87 22.00 10.92
C ILE A 238 -6.94 21.11 9.67
N LEU A 239 -6.17 21.46 8.64
CA LEU A 239 -6.14 20.70 7.38
C LEU A 239 -5.46 19.34 7.55
N THR A 240 -5.99 18.34 6.86
CA THR A 240 -5.34 17.02 6.76
C THR A 240 -4.04 17.10 5.96
N PRO A 241 -3.15 16.07 6.00
CA PRO A 241 -1.94 16.04 5.18
C PRO A 241 -2.17 16.25 3.68
N ARG A 242 -3.37 15.95 3.19
CA ARG A 242 -3.78 16.14 1.78
C ARG A 242 -4.60 17.42 1.55
N GLY A 243 -4.61 18.35 2.50
CA GLY A 243 -5.33 19.62 2.39
C GLY A 243 -6.87 19.50 2.47
N LYS A 244 -7.41 18.42 3.02
CA LYS A 244 -8.87 18.26 3.24
C LYS A 244 -9.26 18.81 4.59
N ASN A 245 -10.48 19.34 4.71
CA ASN A 245 -11.01 19.90 5.95
C ASN A 245 -11.53 18.84 6.95
N ILE A 246 -11.82 17.62 6.47
CA ILE A 246 -12.42 16.56 7.30
C ILE A 246 -11.38 15.48 7.58
N TRP A 247 -11.14 15.25 8.87
CA TRP A 247 -10.29 14.17 9.36
C TRP A 247 -11.09 12.87 9.51
N SER A 248 -10.42 11.74 9.26
CA SER A 248 -10.97 10.41 9.50
C SER A 248 -10.18 9.67 10.59
N ALA A 249 -10.85 8.79 11.30
CA ALA A 249 -10.19 7.92 12.30
C ALA A 249 -9.08 7.05 11.68
N SER A 250 -9.22 6.65 10.41
CA SER A 250 -8.19 5.89 9.69
C SER A 250 -6.93 6.72 9.44
N THR A 251 -7.07 8.01 9.13
CA THR A 251 -5.93 8.93 8.99
C THR A 251 -5.18 9.09 10.32
N ILE A 252 -5.92 9.26 11.43
CA ILE A 252 -5.31 9.35 12.77
C ILE A 252 -4.58 8.05 13.12
N ARG A 253 -5.19 6.88 12.89
CA ARG A 253 -4.52 5.58 13.12
C ARG A 253 -3.26 5.43 12.27
N SER A 254 -3.30 5.85 11.01
CA SER A 254 -2.13 5.81 10.12
C SER A 254 -1.00 6.70 10.63
N ILE A 255 -1.30 7.87 11.21
CA ILE A 255 -0.31 8.76 11.82
C ILE A 255 0.27 8.10 13.08
N LEU A 256 -0.57 7.61 14.00
CA LEU A 256 -0.13 6.98 15.24
C LEU A 256 0.72 5.73 15.03
N SER A 257 0.52 4.97 13.95
CA SER A 257 1.26 3.73 13.64
C SER A 257 2.45 3.91 12.70
N ASN A 258 2.73 5.13 12.24
CA ASN A 258 3.79 5.36 11.26
C ASN A 258 5.14 5.54 11.96
N GLU A 259 6.06 4.61 11.72
CA GLU A 259 7.41 4.59 12.29
C GLU A 259 8.25 5.82 11.93
N LYS A 260 7.89 6.55 10.87
CA LYS A 260 8.61 7.76 10.47
C LYS A 260 8.56 8.85 11.53
N TYR A 261 7.54 8.86 12.37
CA TYR A 261 7.44 9.87 13.42
C TYR A 261 8.45 9.68 14.55
N LYS A 262 9.00 8.46 14.73
CA LYS A 262 10.12 8.21 15.67
C LYS A 262 11.50 8.28 15.01
N GLY A 263 11.60 8.70 13.74
CA GLY A 263 12.87 8.85 13.04
C GLY A 263 13.29 7.67 12.18
N ASP A 264 12.54 6.59 12.13
CA ASP A 264 12.85 5.37 11.37
C ASP A 264 12.09 5.32 10.04
N ALA A 265 12.42 4.36 9.19
CA ALA A 265 11.67 4.12 7.96
C ALA A 265 11.61 2.65 7.59
N LEU A 266 10.39 2.10 7.44
CA LEU A 266 10.17 0.78 6.86
C LEU A 266 9.86 0.96 5.37
N LEU A 267 10.69 0.34 4.54
CA LEU A 267 10.62 0.39 3.09
C LEU A 267 10.00 -0.91 2.54
N GLN A 268 9.46 -0.83 1.34
CA GLN A 268 8.81 -1.96 0.65
C GLN A 268 7.59 -2.54 1.40
N LYS A 269 6.78 -1.66 2.04
CA LYS A 269 5.51 -2.05 2.70
C LYS A 269 4.47 -2.62 1.74
N SER A 270 4.61 -2.37 0.44
CA SER A 270 3.75 -2.92 -0.61
C SER A 270 4.54 -3.11 -1.90
N PHE A 271 4.09 -4.03 -2.73
CA PHE A 271 4.68 -4.29 -4.05
C PHE A 271 3.59 -4.50 -5.10
N THR A 272 3.97 -4.39 -6.36
CA THR A 272 3.08 -4.64 -7.49
C THR A 272 3.13 -6.12 -7.83
N THR A 273 2.01 -6.82 -7.78
CA THR A 273 1.90 -8.25 -8.07
C THR A 273 1.76 -8.54 -9.56
N ASP A 274 1.17 -7.62 -10.30
CA ASP A 274 0.93 -7.77 -11.73
C ASP A 274 1.27 -6.45 -12.45
N PHE A 275 2.19 -6.56 -13.41
CA PHE A 275 2.68 -5.41 -14.18
C PHE A 275 1.65 -4.89 -15.19
N LEU A 276 0.69 -5.73 -15.62
CA LEU A 276 -0.37 -5.32 -16.56
C LEU A 276 -1.46 -4.52 -15.87
N THR A 277 -2.03 -5.07 -14.79
CA THR A 277 -3.12 -4.43 -14.05
C THR A 277 -2.62 -3.41 -13.02
N LYS A 278 -1.30 -3.37 -12.75
CA LYS A 278 -0.65 -2.54 -11.72
C LYS A 278 -1.25 -2.73 -10.32
N THR A 279 -1.78 -3.92 -10.06
CA THR A 279 -2.37 -4.30 -8.79
C THR A 279 -1.30 -4.30 -7.69
N LYS A 280 -1.55 -3.55 -6.61
CA LYS A 280 -0.65 -3.48 -5.45
C LYS A 280 -1.17 -4.38 -4.34
N LYS A 281 -0.25 -5.14 -3.73
CA LYS A 281 -0.48 -5.91 -2.51
C LYS A 281 0.38 -5.35 -1.36
N THR A 282 -0.16 -5.41 -0.13
CA THR A 282 0.66 -5.21 1.08
C THR A 282 1.67 -6.34 1.18
N ASN A 283 2.90 -6.01 1.50
CA ASN A 283 3.95 -7.00 1.70
C ASN A 283 3.78 -7.66 3.08
N GLU A 284 3.48 -8.93 3.09
CA GLU A 284 3.29 -9.76 4.28
C GLU A 284 4.47 -10.72 4.48
N GLY A 285 5.60 -10.48 3.77
CA GLY A 285 6.80 -11.31 3.77
C GLY A 285 7.14 -11.93 2.41
N GLU A 286 6.36 -11.66 1.35
CA GLU A 286 6.62 -12.24 0.02
C GLU A 286 7.84 -11.63 -0.67
N VAL A 287 8.21 -10.40 -0.31
CA VAL A 287 9.42 -9.73 -0.81
C VAL A 287 10.18 -9.08 0.33
N PRO A 288 11.52 -8.94 0.25
CA PRO A 288 12.31 -8.34 1.32
C PRO A 288 11.80 -6.95 1.72
N GLN A 289 11.75 -6.68 3.02
CA GLN A 289 11.51 -5.36 3.58
C GLN A 289 12.82 -4.81 4.16
N TYR A 290 12.98 -3.50 4.11
CA TYR A 290 14.19 -2.84 4.63
C TYR A 290 13.77 -1.86 5.71
N TYR A 291 14.36 -2.02 6.90
CA TYR A 291 14.13 -1.14 8.03
C TYR A 291 15.36 -0.26 8.23
N VAL A 292 15.17 1.06 8.18
CA VAL A 292 16.24 2.04 8.34
C VAL A 292 16.02 2.75 9.67
N THR A 293 16.93 2.58 10.60
CA THR A 293 16.91 3.19 11.93
C THR A 293 17.58 4.56 11.91
N GLY A 294 17.05 5.55 12.63
CA GLY A 294 17.67 6.87 12.75
C GLY A 294 17.83 7.61 11.41
N ASN A 295 16.92 7.42 10.49
CA ASN A 295 17.00 8.02 9.15
C ASN A 295 16.86 9.55 9.16
N HIS A 296 16.12 10.12 10.11
CA HIS A 296 15.82 11.55 10.20
C HIS A 296 15.46 11.94 11.64
N GLU A 297 15.42 13.25 11.90
CA GLU A 297 15.04 13.80 13.20
C GLU A 297 13.59 13.42 13.56
N PRO A 298 13.35 12.84 14.76
CA PRO A 298 12.03 12.42 15.20
C PRO A 298 11.16 13.61 15.61
N ILE A 299 9.87 13.59 15.26
CA ILE A 299 8.87 14.51 15.82
C ILE A 299 8.38 14.01 17.18
N ILE A 300 8.34 12.71 17.35
CA ILE A 300 7.88 12.00 18.55
C ILE A 300 9.06 11.15 19.04
N GLU A 301 9.39 11.27 20.31
CA GLU A 301 10.43 10.46 20.94
C GLU A 301 10.13 8.97 20.76
N PRO A 302 11.17 8.14 20.49
CA PRO A 302 10.99 6.70 20.26
C PRO A 302 10.20 6.00 21.36
N GLU A 303 10.45 6.34 22.61
CA GLU A 303 9.76 5.79 23.79
C GLU A 303 8.27 6.09 23.74
N THR A 304 7.90 7.33 23.52
CA THR A 304 6.50 7.77 23.37
C THR A 304 5.80 7.03 22.23
N TRP A 305 6.50 6.84 21.12
CA TRP A 305 5.97 6.07 19.99
C TRP A 305 5.69 4.62 20.38
N HIS A 306 6.60 3.96 21.11
CA HIS A 306 6.43 2.57 21.56
C HIS A 306 5.25 2.42 22.54
N ILE A 307 5.09 3.37 23.48
CA ILE A 307 3.91 3.42 24.37
C ILE A 307 2.61 3.49 23.55
N VAL A 308 2.57 4.34 22.53
CA VAL A 308 1.40 4.46 21.64
C VAL A 308 1.13 3.17 20.87
N GLN A 309 2.18 2.44 20.38
CA GLN A 309 1.97 1.15 19.73
C GLN A 309 1.37 0.10 20.67
N SER A 310 1.86 0.01 21.89
CA SER A 310 1.32 -0.89 22.92
C SER A 310 -0.14 -0.58 23.22
N GLU A 311 -0.48 0.71 23.33
CA GLU A 311 -1.86 1.14 23.56
C GLU A 311 -2.77 0.88 22.34
N LEU A 312 -2.26 1.05 21.12
CA LEU A 312 -2.98 0.69 19.89
C LEU A 312 -3.25 -0.82 19.84
N ALA A 313 -2.25 -1.65 20.14
CA ALA A 313 -2.39 -3.10 20.20
C ALA A 313 -3.41 -3.53 21.26
N ARG A 314 -3.36 -2.93 22.45
CA ARG A 314 -4.30 -3.16 23.54
C ARG A 314 -5.74 -2.81 23.16
N ARG A 315 -5.95 -1.70 22.43
CA ARG A 315 -7.26 -1.26 21.96
C ARG A 315 -7.72 -2.00 20.69
N SER A 316 -6.82 -2.68 19.98
CA SER A 316 -7.17 -3.48 18.81
C SER A 316 -7.84 -4.79 19.22
N GLY A 317 -8.90 -5.20 18.54
CA GLY A 317 -9.52 -6.52 18.73
C GLY A 317 -10.82 -6.56 19.55
N LYS A 318 -11.26 -5.45 20.10
CA LYS A 318 -12.62 -5.37 20.68
C LYS A 318 -13.25 -4.07 20.21
N GLY A 319 -14.35 -4.16 19.47
CA GLY A 319 -15.14 -3.01 19.00
C GLY A 319 -15.63 -2.13 20.15
N THR A 320 -14.70 -1.45 20.82
CA THR A 320 -15.00 -0.48 21.87
C THR A 320 -15.35 0.85 21.21
N THR A 321 -16.63 1.09 21.09
CA THR A 321 -17.19 2.40 20.69
C THR A 321 -17.10 3.44 21.80
N SER A 322 -16.61 3.07 22.99
CA SER A 322 -16.59 3.93 24.18
C SER A 322 -15.20 4.52 24.41
N ALA A 323 -15.12 5.84 24.39
CA ALA A 323 -13.95 6.63 24.80
C ALA A 323 -13.78 6.70 26.34
N HIS A 324 -14.51 5.89 27.12
CA HIS A 324 -14.49 5.96 28.57
C HIS A 324 -13.17 5.39 29.13
N PRO A 325 -12.50 6.07 30.09
CA PRO A 325 -11.20 5.67 30.65
C PRO A 325 -11.17 4.23 31.19
N PHE A 326 -12.30 3.74 31.72
CA PHE A 326 -12.44 2.40 32.29
C PHE A 326 -12.72 1.31 31.25
N ALA A 327 -12.98 1.67 30.00
CA ALA A 327 -13.29 0.70 28.94
C ALA A 327 -12.09 -0.23 28.70
N THR A 328 -12.31 -1.54 28.72
CA THR A 328 -11.28 -2.60 28.55
C THR A 328 -10.19 -2.65 29.64
N ARG A 329 -10.40 -1.97 30.77
CA ARG A 329 -9.45 -1.93 31.88
C ARG A 329 -9.98 -2.53 33.18
N ILE A 330 -11.19 -3.08 33.20
CA ILE A 330 -11.76 -3.74 34.38
C ILE A 330 -11.95 -5.21 34.06
N LYS A 331 -11.23 -6.08 34.75
CA LYS A 331 -11.29 -7.54 34.65
C LYS A 331 -12.18 -8.13 35.74
N CYS A 332 -12.78 -9.26 35.45
CA CYS A 332 -13.51 -10.10 36.38
C CYS A 332 -12.58 -11.15 36.99
N ALA A 333 -12.52 -11.26 38.31
CA ALA A 333 -11.73 -12.29 38.98
C ALA A 333 -12.26 -13.70 38.73
N ASP A 334 -13.61 -13.89 38.68
CA ASP A 334 -14.22 -15.21 38.52
C ASP A 334 -13.96 -15.83 37.12
N CYS A 335 -14.15 -15.06 36.05
CA CYS A 335 -14.16 -15.61 34.70
C CYS A 335 -13.11 -15.00 33.77
N GLY A 336 -12.25 -14.10 34.25
CA GLY A 336 -11.23 -13.38 33.46
C GLY A 336 -11.80 -12.44 32.40
N GLY A 337 -13.12 -12.35 32.28
CA GLY A 337 -13.79 -11.52 31.29
C GLY A 337 -13.70 -10.03 31.62
N TRP A 338 -13.92 -9.18 30.61
CA TRP A 338 -13.89 -7.73 30.78
C TRP A 338 -15.26 -7.18 31.18
N PHE A 339 -15.25 -6.16 32.02
CA PHE A 339 -16.44 -5.40 32.35
C PHE A 339 -16.83 -4.46 31.21
N GLY A 340 -18.13 -4.27 31.01
CA GLY A 340 -18.69 -3.29 30.09
C GLY A 340 -19.61 -2.31 30.84
N ARG A 341 -19.62 -1.08 30.37
CA ARG A 341 -20.55 -0.04 30.85
C ARG A 341 -21.98 -0.44 30.46
N LYS A 342 -22.88 -0.44 31.43
CA LYS A 342 -24.30 -0.77 31.26
C LYS A 342 -25.15 0.32 31.88
N VAL A 343 -26.31 0.52 31.29
CA VAL A 343 -27.35 1.40 31.85
C VAL A 343 -28.20 0.56 32.80
N TRP A 344 -28.38 1.05 34.01
CA TRP A 344 -29.25 0.47 35.00
C TRP A 344 -30.45 1.38 35.18
N HIS A 345 -31.67 0.83 35.22
CA HIS A 345 -32.93 1.58 35.31
C HIS A 345 -33.09 2.64 34.21
N SER A 346 -32.89 2.25 32.94
CA SER A 346 -32.89 3.16 31.79
C SER A 346 -34.15 4.03 31.67
N ASN A 347 -35.29 3.57 32.16
CA ASN A 347 -36.61 4.22 32.02
C ASN A 347 -37.14 4.80 33.33
N SER A 348 -36.30 5.07 34.33
CA SER A 348 -36.71 5.58 35.61
C SER A 348 -35.82 6.76 36.10
N LYS A 349 -36.31 7.50 37.11
CA LYS A 349 -35.55 8.55 37.81
C LYS A 349 -34.25 8.01 38.48
N TYR A 350 -34.12 6.71 38.61
CA TYR A 350 -32.94 6.04 39.18
C TYR A 350 -31.95 5.59 38.11
N HIS A 351 -32.03 6.13 36.92
CA HIS A 351 -31.09 5.92 35.84
C HIS A 351 -29.66 6.15 36.31
N ARG A 352 -28.78 5.13 36.17
CA ARG A 352 -27.36 5.22 36.47
C ARG A 352 -26.53 4.30 35.59
N TYR A 353 -25.25 4.63 35.42
CA TYR A 353 -24.28 3.79 34.76
C TYR A 353 -23.60 2.89 35.77
N ILE A 354 -23.45 1.62 35.42
CA ILE A 354 -22.71 0.62 36.17
C ILE A 354 -21.73 -0.09 35.26
N TRP A 355 -20.70 -0.65 35.83
CA TRP A 355 -19.78 -1.55 35.18
C TRP A 355 -20.07 -2.97 35.65
N ARG A 356 -20.21 -3.91 34.69
CA ARG A 356 -20.55 -5.30 34.95
C ARG A 356 -19.81 -6.20 33.98
N CYS A 357 -19.40 -7.39 34.46
CA CYS A 357 -18.77 -8.40 33.62
C CYS A 357 -19.64 -8.74 32.39
N ASN A 358 -19.06 -8.69 31.21
CA ASN A 358 -19.76 -8.98 29.97
C ASN A 358 -20.19 -10.45 29.82
N ASN A 359 -19.57 -11.37 30.59
CA ASN A 359 -19.89 -12.79 30.58
C ASN A 359 -20.96 -13.17 31.61
N LYS A 360 -21.36 -12.26 32.51
CA LYS A 360 -22.25 -12.59 33.67
C LYS A 360 -23.56 -13.27 33.30
N TYR A 361 -24.08 -13.06 32.11
CA TYR A 361 -25.34 -13.65 31.63
C TYR A 361 -25.19 -14.38 30.29
N LYS A 362 -23.97 -14.78 29.94
CA LYS A 362 -23.76 -15.60 28.75
C LYS A 362 -23.94 -17.08 29.10
N PRO A 363 -24.59 -17.86 28.25
CA PRO A 363 -24.69 -19.32 28.42
C PRO A 363 -23.28 -19.95 28.56
N GLY A 364 -23.11 -20.85 29.51
CA GLY A 364 -21.86 -21.54 29.78
C GLY A 364 -20.86 -20.78 30.69
N TYR A 365 -21.19 -19.58 31.17
CA TYR A 365 -20.36 -18.82 32.11
C TYR A 365 -21.07 -18.69 33.46
N HIS A 366 -20.40 -19.08 34.52
CA HIS A 366 -20.81 -18.79 35.90
C HIS A 366 -19.96 -17.63 36.44
N CYS A 367 -20.54 -16.47 36.53
CA CYS A 367 -19.86 -15.28 37.02
C CYS A 367 -20.68 -14.63 38.13
N THR A 368 -20.18 -14.65 39.36
CA THR A 368 -20.83 -14.11 40.55
C THR A 368 -20.38 -12.69 40.85
N THR A 369 -19.26 -12.25 40.28
CA THR A 369 -18.64 -10.95 40.53
C THR A 369 -19.67 -9.81 40.48
N PRO A 370 -19.72 -8.94 41.49
CA PRO A 370 -20.71 -7.85 41.56
C PRO A 370 -20.47 -6.80 40.47
N HIS A 371 -21.46 -5.98 40.22
CA HIS A 371 -21.29 -4.75 39.43
C HIS A 371 -20.61 -3.67 40.30
N VAL A 372 -19.92 -2.76 39.65
CA VAL A 372 -19.27 -1.62 40.30
C VAL A 372 -19.69 -0.32 39.65
N THR A 373 -19.80 0.73 40.45
CA THR A 373 -20.08 2.08 39.96
C THR A 373 -18.78 2.80 39.59
N GLU A 374 -18.87 3.85 38.77
CA GLU A 374 -17.73 4.68 38.42
C GLU A 374 -17.10 5.31 39.66
N GLN A 375 -17.92 5.74 40.59
CA GLN A 375 -17.46 6.36 41.84
C GLN A 375 -16.64 5.37 42.69
N GLN A 376 -17.11 4.13 42.83
CA GLN A 376 -16.37 3.10 43.58
C GLN A 376 -15.01 2.76 42.95
N ILE A 377 -14.90 2.85 41.63
CA ILE A 377 -13.62 2.63 40.93
C ILE A 377 -12.67 3.79 41.21
N LYS A 378 -13.19 5.04 41.12
CA LYS A 378 -12.41 6.26 41.39
C LYS A 378 -11.88 6.32 42.83
N GLU A 379 -12.72 6.00 43.80
CA GLU A 379 -12.34 5.96 45.22
C GLU A 379 -11.27 4.89 45.47
N ALA A 380 -11.45 3.67 44.93
CA ALA A 380 -10.47 2.61 45.08
C ALA A 380 -9.13 2.97 44.38
N PHE A 381 -9.16 3.65 43.25
CA PHE A 381 -7.97 4.16 42.57
C PHE A 381 -7.24 5.20 43.42
N THR A 382 -7.96 6.17 44.01
CA THR A 382 -7.39 7.19 44.90
C THR A 382 -6.70 6.56 46.11
N GLN A 383 -7.32 5.52 46.69
CA GLN A 383 -6.71 4.79 47.77
C GLN A 383 -5.42 4.08 47.34
N ALA A 384 -5.46 3.32 46.21
CA ALA A 384 -4.31 2.64 45.67
C ALA A 384 -3.17 3.61 45.31
N LEU A 385 -3.50 4.78 44.74
CA LEU A 385 -2.55 5.84 44.43
C LEU A 385 -1.89 6.39 45.71
N THR A 386 -2.69 6.62 46.77
CA THR A 386 -2.19 7.11 48.06
C THR A 386 -1.21 6.13 48.71
N GLU A 387 -1.50 4.84 48.66
CA GLU A 387 -0.61 3.78 49.12
C GLU A 387 0.70 3.76 48.32
N ARG A 388 0.59 3.86 46.98
CA ARG A 388 1.75 3.86 46.08
C ARG A 388 2.68 5.06 46.30
N VAL A 389 2.14 6.26 46.51
CA VAL A 389 2.95 7.48 46.74
C VAL A 389 3.69 7.41 48.07
N LYS A 390 3.15 6.75 49.09
CA LYS A 390 3.85 6.55 50.38
C LYS A 390 5.11 5.69 50.24
N ASP A 391 5.15 4.78 49.26
CA ASP A 391 6.28 3.88 49.00
C ASP A 391 7.33 4.48 48.06
N ASN A 392 7.22 5.75 47.66
CA ASN A 392 7.98 6.38 46.56
C ASN A 392 9.52 6.40 46.81
N VAL A 393 10.00 6.41 48.06
CA VAL A 393 11.45 6.37 48.38
C VAL A 393 12.08 5.04 47.93
N THR A 394 11.30 3.97 47.88
CA THR A 394 11.73 2.64 47.45
C THR A 394 11.72 2.51 45.92
N LEU A 395 10.89 3.30 45.25
CA LEU A 395 10.65 3.22 43.78
C LEU A 395 11.91 3.57 42.98
N ASP A 396 12.62 4.65 43.32
CA ASP A 396 13.86 5.06 42.64
C ASP A 396 14.93 3.97 42.65
N HIS A 397 15.06 3.27 43.76
CA HIS A 397 16.02 2.19 43.88
C HIS A 397 15.59 0.96 43.07
N VAL A 398 14.30 0.64 43.08
CA VAL A 398 13.73 -0.47 42.31
C VAL A 398 13.82 -0.22 40.81
N ILE A 399 13.54 0.99 40.33
CA ILE A 399 13.64 1.33 38.91
C ILE A 399 15.08 1.18 38.41
N ARG A 400 16.07 1.71 39.16
CA ARG A 400 17.49 1.53 38.77
C ARG A 400 17.89 0.06 38.75
N LEU A 401 17.44 -0.73 39.71
CA LEU A 401 17.71 -2.17 39.71
C LEU A 401 17.05 -2.88 38.52
N LEU A 402 15.82 -2.48 38.13
CA LEU A 402 15.12 -3.02 36.98
C LEU A 402 15.79 -2.61 35.65
N ASP A 403 16.28 -1.37 35.54
CA ASP A 403 17.03 -0.89 34.39
C ASP A 403 18.30 -1.70 34.15
N ASP A 404 19.04 -1.98 35.23
CA ASP A 404 20.31 -2.73 35.17
C ASP A 404 20.11 -4.24 34.94
N THR A 405 18.96 -4.80 35.32
CA THR A 405 18.74 -6.26 35.31
C THR A 405 17.67 -6.70 34.30
N VAL A 406 16.44 -6.21 34.42
CA VAL A 406 15.29 -6.70 33.68
C VAL A 406 15.16 -6.01 32.31
N TYR A 407 15.43 -4.70 32.25
CA TYR A 407 15.28 -3.91 31.05
C TYR A 407 16.55 -3.82 30.19
N ASN A 408 17.64 -4.44 30.64
CA ASN A 408 18.89 -4.48 29.87
C ASN A 408 18.73 -5.33 28.61
N THR A 409 18.80 -4.69 27.46
CA THR A 409 18.63 -5.31 26.13
C THR A 409 19.93 -5.73 25.47
N THR A 410 21.10 -5.40 26.05
CA THR A 410 22.43 -5.56 25.43
C THR A 410 22.72 -6.99 24.95
N GLU A 411 22.36 -8.00 25.76
CA GLU A 411 22.55 -9.40 25.39
C GLU A 411 21.64 -9.80 24.21
N LEU A 412 20.37 -9.35 24.24
CA LEU A 412 19.41 -9.61 23.17
C LEU A 412 19.80 -8.91 21.86
N GLU A 413 20.29 -7.68 21.93
CA GLU A 413 20.80 -6.92 20.78
C GLU A 413 22.02 -7.59 20.15
N THR A 414 22.96 -8.07 21.01
CA THR A 414 24.12 -8.83 20.56
C THR A 414 23.70 -10.13 19.85
N ARG A 415 22.71 -10.82 20.41
CA ARG A 415 22.17 -12.05 19.80
C ARG A 415 21.43 -11.75 18.50
N GLN A 416 20.65 -10.67 18.44
CA GLN A 416 19.97 -10.20 17.24
C GLN A 416 20.97 -9.92 16.11
N ALA A 417 22.06 -9.18 16.40
CA ALA A 417 23.10 -8.88 15.44
C ALA A 417 23.80 -10.15 14.91
N LYS A 418 24.05 -11.13 15.76
CA LYS A 418 24.61 -12.43 15.34
C LYS A 418 23.68 -13.19 14.40
N ILE A 419 22.37 -13.15 14.64
CA ILE A 419 21.38 -13.81 13.78
C ILE A 419 21.27 -13.07 12.46
N ALA A 420 21.22 -11.74 12.46
CA ALA A 420 21.22 -10.91 11.27
C ALA A 420 22.40 -11.24 10.34
N LYS A 421 23.61 -11.36 10.91
CA LYS A 421 24.80 -11.80 10.15
C LYS A 421 24.63 -13.19 9.54
N LYS A 422 24.09 -14.17 10.28
CA LYS A 422 23.82 -15.51 9.74
C LYS A 422 22.78 -15.50 8.61
N MET A 423 21.79 -14.60 8.68
CA MET A 423 20.80 -14.41 7.61
C MET A 423 21.48 -13.87 6.35
N GLU A 424 22.37 -12.88 6.48
CA GLU A 424 23.17 -12.36 5.36
C GLU A 424 24.04 -13.44 4.71
N GLU A 425 24.72 -14.26 5.51
CA GLU A 425 25.50 -15.41 5.03
C GLU A 425 24.61 -16.42 4.26
N THR A 426 23.40 -16.70 4.77
CA THR A 426 22.47 -17.63 4.12
C THR A 426 21.95 -17.05 2.79
N VAL A 427 21.66 -15.74 2.73
CA VAL A 427 21.30 -15.05 1.48
C VAL A 427 22.44 -15.08 0.47
N ALA A 428 23.69 -14.90 0.91
CA ALA A 428 24.85 -15.01 0.03
C ALA A 428 24.97 -16.42 -0.58
N LEU A 429 24.74 -17.47 0.22
CA LEU A 429 24.73 -18.85 -0.27
C LEU A 429 23.60 -19.12 -1.27
N ILE A 430 22.41 -18.59 -1.03
CA ILE A 430 21.28 -18.69 -1.98
C ILE A 430 21.63 -18.01 -3.31
N ASN A 431 22.20 -16.80 -3.25
CA ASN A 431 22.61 -16.07 -4.46
C ASN A 431 23.73 -16.78 -5.22
N GLN A 432 24.68 -17.40 -4.51
CA GLN A 432 25.72 -18.23 -5.11
C GLN A 432 25.11 -19.43 -5.82
N LEU A 433 24.19 -20.16 -5.18
CA LEU A 433 23.50 -21.32 -5.75
C LEU A 433 22.71 -20.94 -7.01
N ILE A 434 22.02 -19.79 -6.99
CA ILE A 434 21.31 -19.26 -8.17
C ILE A 434 22.29 -18.96 -9.31
N THR A 435 23.44 -18.37 -9.01
CA THR A 435 24.45 -18.02 -10.01
C THR A 435 25.10 -19.28 -10.60
N GLU A 436 25.42 -20.29 -9.77
CA GLU A 436 25.94 -21.58 -10.19
C GLU A 436 24.97 -22.29 -11.15
N ASN A 437 23.68 -22.31 -10.82
CA ASN A 437 22.64 -22.91 -11.66
C ASN A 437 22.44 -22.17 -13.00
N ALA A 438 22.71 -20.85 -13.04
CA ALA A 438 22.63 -20.06 -14.26
C ALA A 438 23.84 -20.29 -15.21
N THR A 439 24.98 -20.80 -14.71
CA THR A 439 26.24 -20.93 -15.45
C THR A 439 26.60 -22.37 -15.83
N ALA A 440 26.02 -23.36 -15.17
CA ALA A 440 26.28 -24.77 -15.41
C ALA A 440 24.98 -25.59 -15.47
N VAL A 441 25.00 -26.69 -16.22
CA VAL A 441 23.87 -27.63 -16.25
C VAL A 441 23.96 -28.51 -15.00
N HIS A 442 23.04 -28.31 -14.05
CA HIS A 442 22.91 -29.11 -12.84
C HIS A 442 21.68 -30.03 -12.89
N ASP A 443 21.67 -31.06 -12.05
CA ASP A 443 20.47 -31.85 -11.81
C ASP A 443 19.40 -30.99 -11.13
N PRO A 444 18.20 -30.83 -11.73
CA PRO A 444 17.12 -30.00 -11.16
C PRO A 444 16.72 -30.44 -9.74
N ASP A 445 16.69 -31.75 -9.46
CA ASP A 445 16.28 -32.28 -8.17
C ASP A 445 17.29 -31.93 -7.05
N GLU A 446 18.61 -31.97 -7.38
CA GLU A 446 19.67 -31.60 -6.44
C GLU A 446 19.64 -30.07 -6.14
N TYR A 447 19.42 -29.26 -7.17
CA TYR A 447 19.27 -27.82 -7.01
C TYR A 447 18.08 -27.48 -6.11
N ASP A 448 16.91 -28.07 -6.37
CA ASP A 448 15.69 -27.81 -5.60
C ASP A 448 15.85 -28.23 -4.13
N GLN A 449 16.50 -29.38 -3.86
CA GLN A 449 16.77 -29.81 -2.49
C GLN A 449 17.68 -28.82 -1.74
N ARG A 450 18.78 -28.36 -2.36
CA ARG A 450 19.70 -27.38 -1.75
C ARG A 450 19.02 -26.03 -1.53
N TYR A 451 18.24 -25.58 -2.51
CA TYR A 451 17.50 -24.34 -2.41
C TYR A 451 16.51 -24.39 -1.25
N HIS A 452 15.71 -25.44 -1.15
CA HIS A 452 14.75 -25.62 -0.05
C HIS A 452 15.42 -25.72 1.33
N GLN A 453 16.58 -26.36 1.44
CA GLN A 453 17.32 -26.40 2.71
C GLN A 453 17.78 -24.99 3.15
N LEU A 454 18.29 -24.19 2.23
CA LEU A 454 18.72 -22.82 2.52
C LEU A 454 17.52 -21.92 2.83
N GLU A 455 16.40 -22.08 2.13
CA GLU A 455 15.16 -21.38 2.39
C GLU A 455 14.61 -21.69 3.78
N GLN A 456 14.54 -22.97 4.18
CA GLN A 456 14.10 -23.37 5.52
C GLN A 456 15.03 -22.81 6.60
N ARG A 457 16.34 -22.83 6.36
CA ARG A 457 17.33 -22.23 7.28
C ARG A 457 17.11 -20.74 7.44
N TYR A 458 16.87 -20.02 6.35
CA TYR A 458 16.56 -18.59 6.37
C TYR A 458 15.27 -18.31 7.14
N GLN A 459 14.20 -19.03 6.87
CA GLN A 459 12.90 -18.87 7.55
C GLN A 459 13.01 -19.12 9.06
N GLN A 460 13.82 -20.10 9.48
CA GLN A 460 14.07 -20.34 10.90
C GLN A 460 14.83 -19.20 11.55
N GLN A 461 15.88 -18.68 10.88
CA GLN A 461 16.65 -17.54 11.36
C GLN A 461 15.81 -16.28 11.44
N GLU A 462 14.96 -16.01 10.45
CA GLU A 462 14.03 -14.90 10.41
C GLU A 462 13.03 -14.95 11.58
N LYS A 463 12.45 -16.12 11.84
CA LYS A 463 11.54 -16.32 12.98
C LYS A 463 12.24 -16.07 14.33
N GLU A 464 13.48 -16.54 14.49
CA GLU A 464 14.26 -16.27 15.70
C GLU A 464 14.60 -14.79 15.84
N HIS A 465 15.03 -14.14 14.76
CA HIS A 465 15.30 -12.70 14.72
C HIS A 465 14.06 -11.88 15.09
N GLN A 466 12.91 -12.20 14.53
CA GLN A 466 11.64 -11.52 14.82
C GLN A 466 11.22 -11.72 16.28
N THR A 467 11.44 -12.90 16.85
CA THR A 467 11.11 -13.19 18.25
C THR A 467 11.95 -12.33 19.19
N ILE A 468 13.26 -12.20 18.91
CA ILE A 468 14.16 -11.35 19.70
C ILE A 468 13.80 -9.87 19.52
N THR A 469 13.53 -9.42 18.31
CA THR A 469 13.09 -8.05 18.02
C THR A 469 11.84 -7.68 18.81
N ASN A 470 10.84 -8.57 18.84
CA ASN A 470 9.61 -8.35 19.61
C ASN A 470 9.89 -8.28 21.11
N LYS A 471 10.82 -9.11 21.61
CA LYS A 471 11.20 -9.11 23.04
C LYS A 471 11.92 -7.84 23.44
N ILE A 472 12.85 -7.36 22.62
CA ILE A 472 13.53 -6.06 22.83
C ILE A 472 12.51 -4.93 22.85
N ALA A 473 11.59 -4.89 21.90
CA ALA A 473 10.53 -3.87 21.84
C ALA A 473 9.61 -3.90 23.08
N ASP A 474 9.26 -5.09 23.60
CA ASP A 474 8.47 -5.23 24.80
C ASP A 474 9.23 -4.69 26.04
N LEU A 475 10.51 -5.01 26.19
CA LEU A 475 11.35 -4.51 27.30
C LEU A 475 11.50 -2.99 27.25
N ILE A 476 11.82 -2.41 26.09
CA ILE A 476 11.92 -0.96 25.90
C ILE A 476 10.58 -0.28 26.25
N THR A 477 9.46 -0.87 25.84
CA THR A 477 8.14 -0.34 26.13
C THR A 477 7.86 -0.33 27.63
N ARG A 478 8.19 -1.42 28.35
CA ARG A 478 8.00 -1.50 29.80
C ARG A 478 8.90 -0.53 30.55
N GLN A 479 10.14 -0.38 30.12
CA GLN A 479 11.08 0.60 30.70
C GLN A 479 10.54 2.02 30.52
N ALA A 480 10.07 2.38 29.32
CA ALA A 480 9.49 3.68 29.05
C ALA A 480 8.23 3.94 29.89
N GLN A 481 7.38 2.93 30.05
CA GLN A 481 6.19 3.03 30.92
C GLN A 481 6.56 3.23 32.39
N ALA A 482 7.55 2.49 32.90
CA ALA A 482 8.02 2.65 34.26
C ALA A 482 8.58 4.06 34.49
N LYS A 483 9.36 4.58 33.54
CA LYS A 483 9.88 5.95 33.58
C LYS A 483 8.75 7.00 33.53
N GLU A 484 7.76 6.86 32.64
CA GLU A 484 6.61 7.76 32.58
C GLU A 484 5.84 7.82 33.91
N ILE A 485 5.66 6.67 34.55
CA ILE A 485 5.02 6.56 35.86
C ILE A 485 5.86 7.28 36.93
N HIS A 486 7.16 7.03 36.95
CA HIS A 486 8.08 7.68 37.90
C HIS A 486 8.05 9.21 37.71
N ASP A 487 8.21 9.70 36.49
CA ASP A 487 8.21 11.13 36.18
C ASP A 487 6.88 11.78 36.59
N TYR A 488 5.74 11.09 36.32
CA TYR A 488 4.44 11.55 36.77
C TYR A 488 4.35 11.63 38.31
N LEU A 489 4.79 10.61 39.03
CA LEU A 489 4.76 10.60 40.49
C LEU A 489 5.73 11.63 41.10
N ALA A 490 6.87 11.90 40.43
CA ALA A 490 7.83 12.92 40.84
C ALA A 490 7.25 14.34 40.80
N THR A 491 6.25 14.59 39.97
CA THR A 491 5.51 15.88 39.92
C THR A 491 4.60 16.09 41.14
N GLN A 492 4.52 15.13 42.06
CA GLN A 492 3.62 15.15 43.23
C GLN A 492 2.16 15.48 42.80
N PRO A 493 1.55 14.68 41.91
CA PRO A 493 0.22 14.96 41.42
C PRO A 493 -0.80 14.95 42.57
N PRO A 494 -1.92 15.68 42.45
CA PRO A 494 -3.00 15.60 43.43
C PRO A 494 -3.43 14.16 43.65
N LEU A 495 -3.57 13.73 44.91
CA LEU A 495 -4.02 12.38 45.29
C LEU A 495 -5.54 12.26 45.08
N GLU A 496 -5.99 12.61 43.88
CA GLU A 496 -7.38 12.55 43.42
C GLU A 496 -7.46 11.84 42.08
N TYR A 497 -8.64 11.33 41.77
CA TYR A 497 -8.86 10.71 40.47
C TYR A 497 -8.79 11.77 39.35
N SER A 498 -7.95 11.54 38.37
CA SER A 498 -8.01 12.19 37.06
C SER A 498 -7.93 11.14 35.94
N ASP A 499 -8.55 11.42 34.79
CA ASP A 499 -8.45 10.54 33.63
C ASP A 499 -6.99 10.41 33.16
N GLN A 500 -6.17 11.44 33.33
CA GLN A 500 -4.75 11.43 33.04
C GLN A 500 -4.02 10.45 33.97
N ALA A 501 -4.18 10.61 35.31
CA ALA A 501 -3.57 9.70 36.29
C ALA A 501 -3.97 8.23 36.02
N TRP A 502 -5.25 8.00 35.79
CA TRP A 502 -5.74 6.67 35.46
C TRP A 502 -5.09 6.10 34.19
N ASN A 503 -5.02 6.89 33.12
CA ASN A 503 -4.47 6.44 31.84
C ASN A 503 -2.95 6.24 31.89
N THR A 504 -2.23 7.04 32.65
CA THR A 504 -0.78 6.93 32.83
C THR A 504 -0.42 5.73 33.69
N LEU A 505 -1.09 5.55 34.83
CA LEU A 505 -0.67 4.62 35.87
C LEU A 505 -1.26 3.21 35.69
N VAL A 506 -2.57 3.08 35.38
CA VAL A 506 -3.28 1.80 35.45
C VAL A 506 -3.20 1.04 34.14
N ASP A 507 -2.78 -0.22 34.18
CA ASP A 507 -2.97 -1.17 33.08
C ASP A 507 -4.39 -1.76 33.15
N TYR A 508 -4.73 -2.43 34.24
CA TYR A 508 -6.10 -2.90 34.49
C TYR A 508 -6.37 -3.02 35.99
N VAL A 509 -7.65 -3.09 36.36
CA VAL A 509 -8.10 -3.41 37.70
C VAL A 509 -8.91 -4.70 37.68
N THR A 510 -8.65 -5.61 38.61
CA THR A 510 -9.40 -6.84 38.79
C THR A 510 -10.43 -6.67 39.90
N VAL A 511 -11.70 -6.84 39.62
CA VAL A 511 -12.78 -6.82 40.63
C VAL A 511 -12.94 -8.21 41.18
N ILE A 512 -12.67 -8.35 42.49
CA ILE A 512 -12.75 -9.63 43.21
C ILE A 512 -14.13 -9.74 43.87
N ASN A 513 -14.50 -8.75 44.70
CA ASN A 513 -15.79 -8.68 45.36
C ASN A 513 -16.26 -7.21 45.48
N GLU A 514 -17.26 -6.95 46.33
CA GLU A 514 -17.81 -5.60 46.50
C GLU A 514 -16.83 -4.59 47.07
N THR A 515 -15.86 -5.04 47.89
CA THR A 515 -14.91 -4.17 48.59
C THR A 515 -13.48 -4.30 48.07
N GLN A 516 -13.11 -5.44 47.49
CA GLN A 516 -11.75 -5.73 47.07
C GLN A 516 -11.58 -5.56 45.55
N ARG A 517 -10.61 -4.72 45.20
CA ARG A 517 -10.17 -4.47 43.83
C ARG A 517 -8.64 -4.46 43.81
N MET A 518 -8.06 -5.22 42.91
CA MET A 518 -6.60 -5.31 42.76
C MET A 518 -6.22 -4.49 41.51
N PHE A 519 -5.38 -3.49 41.74
CA PHE A 519 -4.83 -2.67 40.66
C PHE A 519 -3.54 -3.32 40.14
N CYS A 520 -3.43 -3.41 38.83
CA CYS A 520 -2.20 -3.71 38.12
C CYS A 520 -1.73 -2.42 37.45
N PHE A 521 -0.62 -1.89 37.91
CA PHE A 521 -0.03 -0.71 37.30
C PHE A 521 0.83 -1.10 36.11
N LYS A 522 1.08 -0.16 35.18
CA LYS A 522 1.80 -0.43 33.94
C LYS A 522 3.28 -0.74 34.12
N ASP A 523 3.87 -0.39 35.28
CA ASP A 523 5.23 -0.75 35.64
C ASP A 523 5.39 -2.24 36.05
N GLY A 524 4.28 -2.96 36.17
CA GLY A 524 4.25 -4.38 36.50
C GLY A 524 4.39 -4.67 38.00
N LEU A 525 4.34 -3.65 38.87
CA LEU A 525 4.38 -3.73 40.31
C LEU A 525 2.99 -3.72 40.94
#